data_f34975c0348c3c1a5551cbb6824a1959
#
_entry.id   f34975c0348c3c1a5551cbb6824a1959
#
_cell.length_a   1.000
_cell.length_b   1.000
_cell.length_c   1.000
_cell.angle_alpha   90.00
_cell.angle_beta   90.00
_cell.angle_gamma   90.00
#
_symmetry.space_group_name_H-M   'P 1'
#
loop_
_entity.id
_entity.type
_entity.pdbx_description
1 polymer ?
#
loop_
_entity_poly.entity_id
_entity_poly.type
_entity_poly.pdbx_seq_one_letter_code
_entity_poly.pdbx_strand_id
1 'polypeptide(L)'
;MKRIFVDTDLGSDCDDGGALALLHALAGLGLCDIIGITYCISCESGPAAIDAINRYYGRQDIPIGSLQMGGYPANSKHPFTDVIKEEYKNSYPDRSFCDDATDVFRRVLSEQPDKSVT
;
A
#
# COMPACT_ATOMS: atom_id res chain seq x y z
N MET A 1 -1.11 -5.15 20.74
CA MET A 1 -1.46 -4.91 19.32
C MET A 1 -0.19 -4.87 18.50
N LYS A 2 -0.12 -5.67 17.44
CA LYS A 2 1.07 -5.73 16.55
C LYS A 2 1.06 -4.54 15.60
N ARG A 3 2.21 -3.91 15.41
CA ARG A 3 2.41 -2.92 14.34
C ARG A 3 2.92 -3.62 13.09
N ILE A 4 2.26 -3.38 11.98
CA ILE A 4 2.57 -4.02 10.70
C ILE A 4 2.93 -2.95 9.68
N PHE A 5 4.07 -3.12 9.03
CA PHE A 5 4.46 -2.38 7.85
C PHE A 5 4.38 -3.33 6.65
N VAL A 6 3.69 -2.94 5.59
CA VAL A 6 3.44 -3.79 4.42
C VAL A 6 4.28 -3.32 3.24
N ASP A 7 4.98 -4.24 2.59
CA ASP A 7 5.54 -4.01 1.25
C ASP A 7 4.83 -4.93 0.26
N THR A 8 4.30 -4.40 -0.83
CA THR A 8 3.38 -5.13 -1.71
C THR A 8 3.67 -4.88 -3.19
N ASP A 9 3.45 -5.91 -3.99
CA ASP A 9 3.44 -5.86 -5.46
C ASP A 9 2.02 -6.00 -6.07
N LEU A 10 1.02 -5.51 -5.33
CA LEU A 10 -0.39 -5.53 -5.71
C LEU A 10 -0.59 -5.20 -7.21
N GLY A 11 -1.25 -6.05 -7.96
CA GLY A 11 -1.52 -5.72 -9.37
C GLY A 11 -2.01 -6.84 -10.24
N SER A 12 -1.18 -7.85 -10.49
CA SER A 12 -1.46 -8.87 -11.50
C SER A 12 -2.31 -10.02 -10.98
N ASP A 13 -2.00 -10.50 -9.80
CA ASP A 13 -2.73 -11.54 -9.05
C ASP A 13 -3.41 -10.93 -7.83
N CYS A 14 -4.27 -11.69 -7.19
CA CYS A 14 -5.20 -11.16 -6.18
C CYS A 14 -4.80 -11.48 -4.73
N ASP A 15 -3.68 -12.16 -4.50
CA ASP A 15 -3.25 -12.57 -3.15
C ASP A 15 -2.91 -11.37 -2.25
N ASP A 16 -2.21 -10.37 -2.77
CA ASP A 16 -1.91 -9.14 -2.03
C ASP A 16 -3.19 -8.33 -1.71
N GLY A 17 -4.15 -8.33 -2.64
CA GLY A 17 -5.47 -7.74 -2.38
C GLY A 17 -6.19 -8.43 -1.22
N GLY A 18 -6.13 -9.75 -1.18
CA GLY A 18 -6.64 -10.55 -0.07
C GLY A 18 -5.89 -10.29 1.23
N ALA A 19 -4.56 -10.16 1.18
CA ALA A 19 -3.73 -9.86 2.34
C ALA A 19 -4.06 -8.49 2.94
N LEU A 20 -4.20 -7.45 2.10
CA LEU A 20 -4.59 -6.10 2.55
C LEU A 20 -5.99 -6.12 3.17
N ALA A 21 -6.96 -6.80 2.56
CA ALA A 21 -8.31 -6.93 3.11
C ALA A 21 -8.30 -7.61 4.48
N LEU A 22 -7.52 -8.70 4.63
CA LEU A 22 -7.37 -9.40 5.91
C LEU A 22 -6.74 -8.49 6.97
N LEU A 23 -5.67 -7.76 6.64
CA LEU A 23 -5.01 -6.83 7.57
C LEU A 23 -5.96 -5.73 8.02
N HIS A 24 -6.74 -5.15 7.12
CA HIS A 24 -7.76 -4.16 7.49
C HIS A 24 -8.84 -4.73 8.39
N ALA A 25 -9.28 -5.99 8.14
CA ALA A 25 -10.23 -6.67 9.01
C ALA A 25 -9.65 -6.91 10.41
N LEU A 26 -8.41 -7.39 10.50
CA LEU A 26 -7.70 -7.58 11.77
C LEU A 26 -7.49 -6.24 12.52
N ALA A 27 -7.17 -5.18 11.80
CA ALA A 27 -7.07 -3.84 12.38
C ALA A 27 -8.42 -3.33 12.90
N GLY A 28 -9.52 -3.66 12.21
CA GLY A 28 -10.88 -3.39 12.67
C GLY A 28 -11.25 -4.10 13.98
N LEU A 29 -10.64 -5.26 14.23
CA LEU A 29 -10.79 -6.02 15.47
C LEU A 29 -9.79 -5.58 16.57
N GLY A 30 -8.91 -4.60 16.31
CA GLY A 30 -7.91 -4.14 17.26
C GLY A 30 -6.74 -5.10 17.47
N LEU A 31 -6.53 -6.05 16.55
CA LEU A 31 -5.47 -7.06 16.65
C LEU A 31 -4.15 -6.60 16.06
N CYS A 32 -4.18 -5.66 15.11
CA CYS A 32 -3.00 -5.03 14.53
C CYS A 32 -3.25 -3.56 14.20
N ASP A 33 -2.14 -2.84 13.94
CA ASP A 33 -2.13 -1.48 13.43
C ASP A 33 -1.27 -1.46 12.16
N ILE A 34 -1.82 -1.00 11.05
CA ILE A 34 -1.10 -0.86 9.78
C ILE A 34 -0.46 0.53 9.78
N ILE A 35 0.84 0.58 9.99
CA ILE A 35 1.58 1.83 10.18
C ILE A 35 2.17 2.43 8.89
N GLY A 36 2.18 1.68 7.81
CA GLY A 36 2.63 2.13 6.50
C GLY A 36 2.53 1.03 5.46
N ILE A 37 2.43 1.43 4.19
CA ILE A 37 2.38 0.52 3.04
C ILE A 37 3.32 1.06 1.97
N THR A 38 4.22 0.21 1.45
CA THR A 38 5.06 0.54 0.30
C THR A 38 4.72 -0.35 -0.89
N TYR A 39 4.91 0.21 -2.07
CA TYR A 39 4.64 -0.42 -3.35
C TYR A 39 5.94 -0.63 -4.13
N CYS A 40 6.29 -1.88 -4.41
CA CYS A 40 7.62 -2.27 -4.87
C CYS A 40 7.75 -2.56 -6.36
N ILE A 41 6.71 -2.37 -7.16
CA ILE A 41 6.75 -2.52 -8.63
C ILE A 41 6.39 -1.23 -9.36
N SER A 42 6.72 -1.17 -10.65
CA SER A 42 6.59 0.04 -11.47
C SER A 42 5.21 0.18 -12.15
N CYS A 43 4.13 -0.20 -11.48
CA CYS A 43 2.77 -0.02 -11.99
C CYS A 43 2.19 1.33 -11.55
N GLU A 44 1.72 2.14 -12.50
CA GLU A 44 1.24 3.50 -12.24
C GLU A 44 -0.04 3.55 -11.37
N SER A 45 -0.87 2.52 -11.44
CA SER A 45 -2.14 2.45 -10.70
C SER A 45 -2.01 1.85 -9.28
N GLY A 46 -0.85 1.29 -8.93
CA GLY A 46 -0.67 0.61 -7.64
C GLY A 46 -0.95 1.48 -6.42
N PRO A 47 -0.30 2.64 -6.27
CA PRO A 47 -0.55 3.54 -5.14
C PRO A 47 -2.00 4.01 -5.06
N ALA A 48 -2.63 4.28 -6.20
CA ALA A 48 -4.05 4.66 -6.26
C ALA A 48 -4.96 3.54 -5.76
N ALA A 49 -4.68 2.30 -6.14
CA ALA A 49 -5.45 1.14 -5.68
C ALA A 49 -5.28 0.91 -4.17
N ILE A 50 -4.07 1.05 -3.65
CA ILE A 50 -3.80 0.94 -2.20
C ILE A 50 -4.57 2.03 -1.44
N ASP A 51 -4.52 3.28 -1.90
CA ASP A 51 -5.25 4.38 -1.28
C ASP A 51 -6.76 4.15 -1.32
N ALA A 52 -7.30 3.67 -2.45
CA ALA A 52 -8.70 3.33 -2.58
C ALA A 52 -9.12 2.22 -1.59
N ILE A 53 -8.30 1.19 -1.43
CA ILE A 53 -8.54 0.12 -0.45
C ILE A 53 -8.51 0.68 0.98
N ASN A 54 -7.50 1.49 1.33
CA ASN A 54 -7.42 2.12 2.64
C ASN A 54 -8.66 2.96 2.94
N ARG A 55 -9.13 3.75 1.97
CA ARG A 55 -10.35 4.58 2.08
C ARG A 55 -11.60 3.74 2.27
N TYR A 56 -11.72 2.62 1.56
CA TYR A 56 -12.85 1.70 1.73
C TYR A 56 -12.99 1.23 3.19
N TYR A 57 -11.85 1.00 3.87
CA TYR A 57 -11.82 0.62 5.28
C TYR A 57 -11.76 1.81 6.25
N GLY A 58 -11.86 3.05 5.77
CA GLY A 58 -11.83 4.26 6.60
C GLY A 58 -10.45 4.60 7.17
N ARG A 59 -9.36 4.17 6.51
CA ARG A 59 -7.96 4.36 6.96
C ARG A 59 -7.10 5.08 5.92
N GLN A 60 -7.60 6.18 5.38
CA GLN A 60 -6.89 6.99 4.37
C GLN A 60 -5.62 7.69 4.89
N ASP A 61 -5.40 7.68 6.20
CA ASP A 61 -4.23 8.33 6.81
C ASP A 61 -2.99 7.42 6.88
N ILE A 62 -3.09 6.16 6.46
CA ILE A 62 -1.95 5.25 6.41
C ILE A 62 -0.95 5.78 5.36
N PRO A 63 0.32 6.01 5.74
CA PRO A 63 1.35 6.46 4.80
C PRO A 63 1.55 5.45 3.67
N ILE A 64 1.59 5.94 2.42
CA ILE A 64 1.86 5.13 1.24
C ILE A 64 3.12 5.65 0.58
N GLY A 65 4.04 4.75 0.28
CA GLY A 65 5.24 5.02 -0.51
C GLY A 65 5.28 4.17 -1.78
N SER A 66 5.82 4.69 -2.85
CA SER A 66 5.98 3.96 -4.12
C SER A 66 7.41 4.02 -4.62
N LEU A 67 7.86 2.94 -5.23
CA LEU A 67 9.10 2.93 -5.97
C LEU A 67 9.01 3.96 -7.11
N GLN A 68 9.91 4.96 -7.10
CA GLN A 68 9.88 6.06 -8.08
C GLN A 68 10.72 5.75 -9.32
N MET A 69 11.82 5.02 -9.17
CA MET A 69 12.75 4.71 -10.25
C MET A 69 13.04 3.21 -10.33
N GLY A 70 13.09 2.68 -11.54
CA GLY A 70 13.35 1.26 -11.76
C GLY A 70 12.18 0.38 -11.34
N GLY A 71 12.48 -0.85 -10.94
CA GLY A 71 11.49 -1.83 -10.51
C GLY A 71 10.98 -2.71 -11.63
N TYR A 72 10.31 -3.79 -11.24
CA TYR A 72 9.70 -4.71 -12.20
C TYR A 72 8.33 -4.20 -12.62
N PRO A 73 7.97 -4.32 -13.91
CA PRO A 73 6.61 -4.04 -14.35
C PRO A 73 5.63 -5.06 -13.75
N ALA A 74 4.37 -4.69 -13.69
CA ALA A 74 3.30 -5.65 -13.38
C ALA A 74 3.32 -6.81 -14.37
N ASN A 75 3.04 -8.03 -13.91
CA ASN A 75 3.00 -9.23 -14.75
C ASN A 75 1.84 -9.24 -15.75
N SER A 76 0.91 -8.31 -15.64
CA SER A 76 -0.24 -8.14 -16.52
C SER A 76 -0.18 -6.82 -17.27
N LYS A 77 -0.60 -6.82 -18.53
CA LYS A 77 -0.78 -5.58 -19.31
C LYS A 77 -1.95 -4.73 -18.80
N HIS A 78 -2.91 -5.36 -18.15
CA HIS A 78 -4.10 -4.73 -17.58
C HIS A 78 -4.29 -5.21 -16.14
N PRO A 79 -3.49 -4.71 -15.20
CA PRO A 79 -3.62 -5.09 -13.80
C PRO A 79 -4.97 -4.63 -13.25
N PHE A 80 -5.55 -5.41 -12.32
CA PHE A 80 -6.83 -5.05 -11.70
C PHE A 80 -6.77 -3.72 -10.93
N THR A 81 -5.58 -3.27 -10.55
CA THR A 81 -5.35 -1.97 -9.94
C THR A 81 -5.79 -0.80 -10.82
N ASP A 82 -5.76 -0.96 -12.16
CA ASP A 82 -6.27 0.06 -13.08
C ASP A 82 -7.77 0.28 -12.88
N VAL A 83 -8.54 -0.79 -12.76
CA VAL A 83 -10.00 -0.72 -12.52
C VAL A 83 -10.30 -0.08 -11.16
N ILE A 84 -9.56 -0.47 -10.11
CA ILE A 84 -9.75 0.11 -8.77
C ILE A 84 -9.46 1.61 -8.80
N LYS A 85 -8.37 2.03 -9.45
CA LYS A 85 -8.03 3.44 -9.61
C LYS A 85 -9.13 4.23 -10.30
N GLU A 86 -9.71 3.69 -11.38
CA GLU A 86 -10.74 4.38 -12.17
C GLU A 86 -12.08 4.46 -11.45
N GLU A 87 -12.48 3.40 -10.77
CA GLU A 87 -13.83 3.27 -10.20
C GLU A 87 -13.94 3.78 -8.76
N TYR A 88 -12.83 3.88 -8.03
CA TYR A 88 -12.85 4.23 -6.61
C TYR A 88 -12.04 5.49 -6.32
N LYS A 89 -12.54 6.27 -5.35
CA LYS A 89 -11.87 7.50 -4.91
C LYS A 89 -10.47 7.23 -4.40
N ASN A 90 -9.51 8.00 -4.91
CA ASN A 90 -8.11 7.99 -4.49
C ASN A 90 -7.46 9.36 -4.73
N SER A 91 -6.25 9.56 -4.21
CA SER A 91 -5.49 10.80 -4.31
C SER A 91 -4.31 10.74 -5.29
N TYR A 92 -4.13 9.64 -6.01
CA TYR A 92 -2.95 9.40 -6.85
C TYR A 92 -3.32 9.26 -8.33
N PRO A 93 -3.21 10.35 -9.13
CA PRO A 93 -3.38 10.27 -10.60
C PRO A 93 -2.39 9.32 -11.27
N ASP A 94 -1.15 9.29 -10.76
CA ASP A 94 -0.11 8.32 -11.07
C ASP A 94 0.84 8.17 -9.87
N ARG A 95 1.83 7.27 -9.96
CA ARG A 95 2.74 6.99 -8.83
C ARG A 95 3.66 8.16 -8.46
N SER A 96 3.88 9.13 -9.35
CA SER A 96 4.72 10.30 -9.08
C SER A 96 4.12 11.23 -8.01
N PHE A 97 2.81 11.16 -7.77
CA PHE A 97 2.14 11.88 -6.68
C PHE A 97 2.32 11.19 -5.32
N CYS A 98 2.88 9.99 -5.30
CA CYS A 98 3.16 9.25 -4.08
C CYS A 98 4.57 9.53 -3.60
N ASP A 99 4.79 9.55 -2.28
CA ASP A 99 6.13 9.65 -1.70
C ASP A 99 7.01 8.47 -2.14
N ASP A 100 8.33 8.69 -2.16
CA ASP A 100 9.27 7.60 -2.42
C ASP A 100 9.20 6.52 -1.33
N ALA A 101 9.18 5.25 -1.75
CA ALA A 101 9.03 4.11 -0.83
C ALA A 101 10.13 4.08 0.24
N THR A 102 11.38 4.33 -0.12
CA THR A 102 12.51 4.32 0.82
C THR A 102 12.36 5.42 1.88
N ASP A 103 11.89 6.59 1.48
CA ASP A 103 11.67 7.71 2.41
C ASP A 103 10.53 7.42 3.38
N VAL A 104 9.45 6.80 2.90
CA VAL A 104 8.35 6.37 3.77
C VAL A 104 8.82 5.30 4.76
N PHE A 105 9.58 4.30 4.31
CA PHE A 105 10.19 3.30 5.18
C PHE A 105 11.01 3.94 6.30
N ARG A 106 11.96 4.80 5.93
CA ARG A 106 12.84 5.47 6.90
C ARG A 106 12.06 6.29 7.91
N ARG A 107 11.14 7.12 7.44
CA ARG A 107 10.34 7.99 8.29
C ARG A 107 9.51 7.18 9.28
N VAL A 108 8.71 6.25 8.79
CA VAL A 108 7.79 5.49 9.63
C VAL A 108 8.53 4.60 10.62
N LEU A 109 9.57 3.88 10.19
CA LEU A 109 10.29 2.95 11.06
C LEU A 109 11.17 3.67 12.09
N SER A 110 11.73 4.85 11.75
CA SER A 110 12.53 5.62 12.72
C SER A 110 11.74 6.13 13.93
N GLU A 111 10.43 6.21 13.81
CA GLU A 111 9.53 6.61 14.89
C GLU A 111 9.11 5.42 15.78
N GLN A 112 9.51 4.21 15.43
CA GLN A 112 9.11 3.01 16.14
C GLN A 112 10.22 2.49 17.06
N PRO A 113 9.88 1.95 18.24
CA PRO A 113 10.86 1.24 19.07
C PRO A 113 11.49 0.05 18.34
N ASP A 114 12.74 -0.26 18.68
CA ASP A 114 13.43 -1.42 18.13
C ASP A 114 12.62 -2.70 18.28
N LYS A 115 12.58 -3.50 17.22
CA LYS A 115 11.90 -4.82 17.17
C LYS A 115 10.39 -4.75 17.46
N SER A 116 9.75 -3.59 17.28
CA SER A 116 8.31 -3.41 17.57
C SER A 116 7.41 -3.55 16.34
N VAL A 117 7.99 -3.67 15.15
CA VAL A 117 7.27 -3.75 13.86
C VAL A 117 7.50 -5.10 13.20
N THR A 118 6.47 -5.62 12.60
CA THR A 118 6.49 -6.82 11.73
C THR A 118 6.24 -6.41 10.31
#